data_f49c9bf1dffaa705672598035273db4a
#
_entry.id   f49c9bf1dffaa705672598035273db4a
#
_cell.length_a   1.000
_cell.length_b   1.000
_cell.length_c   1.000
_cell.angle_alpha   90.00
_cell.angle_beta   90.00
_cell.angle_gamma   90.00
#
_symmetry.space_group_name_H-M   'P 1'
#
loop_
_entity.id
_entity.type
_entity.pdbx_description
1 polymer ?
#
loop_
_entity_poly.entity_id
_entity_poly.type
_entity_poly.pdbx_seq_one_letter_code
_entity_poly.pdbx_strand_id
1 'polypeptide(L)'
;HGTNYTGIPSSDPDAEPCDPSTLNDPGGQGHVPIWNEMLTNQEFHDDYINRWQDLANGPLSCTFMIHILDSMIAVIEPEMPRQISTWGGTYTGWQNNVTDLRNFILARCDSMNAGFVDCDTAITGIFDVTVEIIGVGEVEMSNSNIINDLNTPFTDQRFGGIDLPFEVVSGAFDHWEVEPINTYVYDPNLDTLVIDLEGD
;
A
#
# COMPACT_ATOMS: atom_id res chain seq x y z
N HIS A 1 8.68 10.95 19.56
CA HIS A 1 9.75 11.48 18.71
C HIS A 1 9.14 12.36 17.63
N GLY A 2 9.55 13.64 17.54
CA GLY A 2 9.01 14.59 16.56
C GLY A 2 9.62 14.47 15.15
N THR A 3 10.52 13.53 14.93
CA THR A 3 11.16 13.26 13.64
C THR A 3 11.33 11.77 13.43
N ASN A 4 11.27 11.31 12.18
CA ASN A 4 11.70 9.98 11.83
C ASN A 4 13.25 9.89 11.78
N TYR A 5 13.78 8.73 11.42
CA TYR A 5 15.23 8.52 11.34
C TYR A 5 15.95 9.34 10.25
N THR A 6 15.22 9.87 9.28
CA THR A 6 15.76 10.72 8.21
C THR A 6 15.84 12.19 8.61
N GLY A 7 15.27 12.57 9.76
CA GLY A 7 15.14 13.97 10.17
C GLY A 7 13.91 14.68 9.59
N ILE A 8 13.12 14.01 8.76
CA ILE A 8 11.82 14.52 8.29
C ILE A 8 10.83 14.50 9.45
N PRO A 9 10.05 15.57 9.68
CA PRO A 9 9.03 15.57 10.71
C PRO A 9 8.06 14.40 10.53
N SER A 10 7.88 13.60 11.58
CA SER A 10 6.97 12.43 11.53
C SER A 10 5.50 12.83 11.37
N SER A 11 5.19 14.10 11.56
CA SER A 11 3.87 14.70 11.37
C SER A 11 3.68 15.35 9.99
N ASP A 12 4.67 15.21 9.09
CA ASP A 12 4.56 15.71 7.72
C ASP A 12 3.88 14.65 6.83
N PRO A 13 2.66 14.91 6.37
CA PRO A 13 1.95 13.96 5.52
C PRO A 13 2.59 13.84 4.12
N ASP A 14 3.34 14.85 3.68
CA ASP A 14 3.99 14.89 2.36
C ASP A 14 5.42 14.30 2.40
N ALA A 15 5.83 13.71 3.53
CA ALA A 15 7.12 13.04 3.61
C ALA A 15 7.25 11.97 2.54
N GLU A 16 8.34 12.04 1.78
CA GLU A 16 8.64 11.16 0.66
C GLU A 16 8.59 9.67 1.06
N PRO A 17 7.84 8.81 0.35
CA PRO A 17 7.60 7.44 0.79
C PRO A 17 8.65 6.44 0.34
N CYS A 18 9.36 6.68 -0.76
CA CYS A 18 10.09 5.64 -1.47
C CYS A 18 11.61 5.72 -1.36
N ASP A 19 12.19 6.75 -0.77
CA ASP A 19 13.66 6.85 -0.71
C ASP A 19 14.24 6.38 0.63
N PRO A 20 14.51 5.06 0.79
CA PRO A 20 15.20 4.54 1.97
C PRO A 20 16.65 5.00 2.04
N SER A 21 17.25 5.52 0.93
CA SER A 21 18.62 6.05 0.94
C SER A 21 18.76 7.29 1.82
N THR A 22 17.65 8.00 2.04
CA THR A 22 17.59 9.14 2.98
C THR A 22 17.50 8.69 4.43
N LEU A 23 17.24 7.42 4.71
CA LEU A 23 17.21 6.89 6.07
C LEU A 23 18.62 6.92 6.65
N ASN A 24 18.79 7.61 7.78
CA ASN A 24 20.01 7.46 8.56
C ASN A 24 20.07 6.05 9.15
N ASP A 25 21.24 5.43 9.12
CA ASP A 25 21.48 4.16 9.84
C ASP A 25 21.78 4.48 11.32
N PRO A 26 20.76 4.57 12.22
CA PRO A 26 20.88 5.10 13.56
C PRO A 26 21.54 4.12 14.53
N GLY A 27 22.63 3.62 14.22
CA GLY A 27 23.37 2.68 15.06
C GLY A 27 24.49 2.00 14.32
N GLY A 28 24.67 2.33 13.04
CA GLY A 28 25.68 1.72 12.20
C GLY A 28 25.50 0.22 12.08
N GLN A 29 24.24 -0.27 12.12
CA GLN A 29 23.93 -1.69 12.13
C GLN A 29 23.87 -2.29 10.73
N GLY A 30 24.04 -1.46 9.69
CA GLY A 30 24.11 -1.91 8.29
C GLY A 30 22.78 -2.34 7.67
N HIS A 31 21.63 -2.02 8.28
CA HIS A 31 20.33 -2.39 7.75
C HIS A 31 19.98 -1.59 6.49
N VAL A 32 20.23 -0.29 6.49
CA VAL A 32 19.95 0.59 5.35
C VAL A 32 20.81 0.23 4.13
N PRO A 33 22.14 0.02 4.25
CA PRO A 33 22.94 -0.46 3.13
C PRO A 33 22.46 -1.79 2.54
N ILE A 34 22.06 -2.76 3.37
CA ILE A 34 21.52 -4.03 2.90
C ILE A 34 20.22 -3.79 2.12
N TRP A 35 19.33 -2.97 2.66
CA TRP A 35 18.07 -2.62 2.03
C TRP A 35 18.28 -1.96 0.67
N ASN A 36 19.14 -0.97 0.60
CA ASN A 36 19.46 -0.27 -0.65
C ASN A 36 20.04 -1.22 -1.69
N GLU A 37 20.90 -2.16 -1.29
CA GLU A 37 21.44 -3.16 -2.19
C GLU A 37 20.35 -4.13 -2.71
N MET A 38 19.42 -4.55 -1.86
CA MET A 38 18.29 -5.39 -2.25
C MET A 38 17.39 -4.69 -3.28
N LEU A 39 17.13 -3.40 -3.13
CA LEU A 39 16.33 -2.61 -4.09
C LEU A 39 17.00 -2.44 -5.47
N THR A 40 18.29 -2.76 -5.62
CA THR A 40 18.94 -2.80 -6.94
C THR A 40 18.57 -4.05 -7.75
N ASN A 41 18.01 -5.08 -7.10
CA ASN A 41 17.46 -6.25 -7.77
C ASN A 41 16.02 -5.95 -8.19
N GLN A 42 15.75 -6.02 -9.50
CA GLN A 42 14.44 -5.65 -10.09
C GLN A 42 13.29 -6.48 -9.49
N GLU A 43 13.45 -7.79 -9.40
CA GLU A 43 12.42 -8.68 -8.84
C GLU A 43 12.07 -8.31 -7.39
N PHE A 44 13.09 -8.03 -6.56
CA PHE A 44 12.86 -7.59 -5.18
C PHE A 44 12.21 -6.21 -5.11
N HIS A 45 12.61 -5.29 -6.00
CA HIS A 45 12.01 -3.95 -6.09
C HIS A 45 10.52 -4.05 -6.44
N ASP A 46 10.17 -4.82 -7.47
CA ASP A 46 8.79 -4.98 -7.91
C ASP A 46 7.92 -5.67 -6.83
N ASP A 47 8.43 -6.70 -6.18
CA ASP A 47 7.78 -7.33 -5.03
C ASP A 47 7.56 -6.34 -3.87
N TYR A 48 8.53 -5.48 -3.58
CA TYR A 48 8.41 -4.46 -2.56
C TYR A 48 7.32 -3.45 -2.90
N ILE A 49 7.29 -2.92 -4.12
CA ILE A 49 6.30 -1.95 -4.58
C ILE A 49 4.92 -2.57 -4.62
N ASN A 50 4.77 -3.79 -5.16
CA ASN A 50 3.51 -4.52 -5.16
C ASN A 50 3.00 -4.76 -3.73
N ARG A 51 3.88 -5.18 -2.83
CA ARG A 51 3.52 -5.39 -1.42
C ARG A 51 3.09 -4.10 -0.73
N TRP A 52 3.76 -3.00 -1.05
CA TRP A 52 3.35 -1.68 -0.56
C TRP A 52 1.92 -1.36 -1.01
N GLN A 53 1.60 -1.55 -2.30
CA GLN A 53 0.26 -1.27 -2.83
C GLN A 53 -0.81 -2.18 -2.21
N ASP A 54 -0.53 -3.46 -2.00
CA ASP A 54 -1.45 -4.36 -1.28
C ASP A 54 -1.79 -3.85 0.11
N LEU A 55 -0.80 -3.31 0.81
CA LEU A 55 -1.01 -2.72 2.13
C LEU A 55 -1.78 -1.40 2.03
N ALA A 56 -1.45 -0.54 1.08
CA ALA A 56 -2.08 0.78 0.91
C ALA A 56 -3.54 0.66 0.47
N ASN A 57 -3.85 -0.31 -0.40
CA ASN A 57 -5.21 -0.58 -0.85
C ASN A 57 -6.05 -1.39 0.17
N GLY A 58 -5.39 -2.08 1.08
CA GLY A 58 -5.98 -2.92 2.12
C GLY A 58 -5.91 -2.31 3.53
N PRO A 59 -5.09 -2.89 4.41
CA PRO A 59 -5.07 -2.53 5.85
C PRO A 59 -4.53 -1.12 6.15
N LEU A 60 -3.83 -0.48 5.23
CA LEU A 60 -3.36 0.90 5.34
C LEU A 60 -4.19 1.87 4.50
N SER A 61 -5.30 1.41 3.88
CA SER A 61 -6.21 2.32 3.18
C SER A 61 -6.81 3.36 4.13
N CYS A 62 -7.08 4.55 3.62
CA CYS A 62 -7.68 5.64 4.40
C CYS A 62 -8.93 5.20 5.13
N THR A 63 -9.84 4.51 4.44
CA THR A 63 -11.10 4.03 5.00
C THR A 63 -10.85 3.08 6.17
N PHE A 64 -9.93 2.12 6.01
CA PHE A 64 -9.64 1.15 7.06
C PHE A 64 -8.93 1.80 8.24
N MET A 65 -7.93 2.65 8.00
CA MET A 65 -7.20 3.35 9.06
C MET A 65 -8.12 4.28 9.87
N ILE A 66 -9.04 5.01 9.22
CA ILE A 66 -10.02 5.84 9.90
C ILE A 66 -11.00 4.98 10.71
N HIS A 67 -11.46 3.84 10.16
CA HIS A 67 -12.30 2.91 10.90
C HIS A 67 -11.62 2.36 12.16
N ILE A 68 -10.34 1.99 12.06
CA ILE A 68 -9.56 1.54 13.23
C ILE A 68 -9.40 2.68 14.25
N LEU A 69 -9.07 3.89 13.80
CA LEU A 69 -8.99 5.07 14.67
C LEU A 69 -10.30 5.27 15.42
N ASP A 70 -11.44 5.28 14.74
CA ASP A 70 -12.76 5.46 15.35
C ASP A 70 -13.08 4.37 16.36
N SER A 71 -12.73 3.13 16.04
CA SER A 71 -12.92 1.99 16.96
C SER A 71 -12.07 2.15 18.22
N MET A 72 -10.81 2.56 18.09
CA MET A 72 -9.93 2.81 19.25
C MET A 72 -10.42 3.99 20.09
N ILE A 73 -10.84 5.10 19.45
CA ILE A 73 -11.38 6.26 20.15
C ILE A 73 -12.64 5.90 20.94
N ALA A 74 -13.58 5.15 20.35
CA ALA A 74 -14.80 4.71 21.03
C ALA A 74 -14.51 3.90 22.31
N VAL A 75 -13.42 3.15 22.34
CA VAL A 75 -13.00 2.36 23.52
C VAL A 75 -12.38 3.26 24.60
N ILE A 76 -11.53 4.22 24.22
CA ILE A 76 -10.77 5.02 25.21
C ILE A 76 -11.49 6.28 25.68
N GLU A 77 -12.39 6.84 24.88
CA GLU A 77 -13.10 8.09 25.18
C GLU A 77 -13.81 8.10 26.54
N PRO A 78 -14.51 7.04 26.97
CA PRO A 78 -15.15 6.99 28.28
C PRO A 78 -14.16 7.13 29.46
N GLU A 79 -12.90 6.74 29.28
CA GLU A 79 -11.86 6.80 30.32
C GLU A 79 -11.12 8.14 30.35
N MET A 80 -11.28 8.99 29.34
CA MET A 80 -10.55 10.24 29.22
C MET A 80 -10.79 11.23 30.37
N PRO A 81 -12.00 11.38 30.95
CA PRO A 81 -12.21 12.22 32.13
C PRO A 81 -11.35 11.78 33.31
N ARG A 82 -11.23 10.47 33.54
CA ARG A 82 -10.39 9.91 34.61
C ARG A 82 -8.90 10.13 34.32
N GLN A 83 -8.48 9.89 33.09
CA GLN A 83 -7.10 10.14 32.65
C GLN A 83 -6.71 11.60 32.90
N ILE A 84 -7.54 12.54 32.47
CA ILE A 84 -7.31 13.98 32.60
C ILE A 84 -7.26 14.40 34.07
N SER A 85 -8.15 13.88 34.92
CA SER A 85 -8.15 14.20 36.36
C SER A 85 -6.87 13.70 37.05
N THR A 86 -6.25 12.63 36.56
CA THR A 86 -5.05 12.02 37.16
C THR A 86 -3.76 12.65 36.66
N TRP A 87 -3.66 12.92 35.36
CA TRP A 87 -2.41 13.30 34.70
C TRP A 87 -2.43 14.73 34.14
N GLY A 88 -3.56 15.42 34.22
CA GLY A 88 -3.73 16.77 33.68
C GLY A 88 -4.14 16.78 32.20
N GLY A 89 -4.25 17.99 31.65
CA GLY A 89 -4.76 18.25 30.32
C GLY A 89 -6.24 18.68 30.32
N THR A 90 -6.82 18.70 29.14
CA THR A 90 -8.25 19.02 28.96
C THR A 90 -8.90 18.07 27.96
N TYR A 91 -10.19 17.83 28.12
CA TYR A 91 -10.94 16.99 27.18
C TYR A 91 -10.95 17.57 25.76
N THR A 92 -11.09 18.90 25.65
CA THR A 92 -11.00 19.59 24.34
C THR A 92 -9.62 19.45 23.72
N GLY A 93 -8.54 19.53 24.51
CA GLY A 93 -7.17 19.30 24.01
C GLY A 93 -6.98 17.89 23.46
N TRP A 94 -7.54 16.90 24.15
CA TRP A 94 -7.52 15.52 23.64
C TRP A 94 -8.34 15.37 22.34
N GLN A 95 -9.54 15.95 22.26
CA GLN A 95 -10.35 15.94 21.02
C GLN A 95 -9.64 16.62 19.84
N ASN A 96 -8.92 17.72 20.10
CA ASN A 96 -8.10 18.37 19.05
C ASN A 96 -7.00 17.44 18.56
N ASN A 97 -6.29 16.75 19.45
CA ASN A 97 -5.26 15.78 19.05
C ASN A 97 -5.84 14.62 18.23
N VAL A 98 -7.04 14.14 18.55
CA VAL A 98 -7.75 13.12 17.74
C VAL A 98 -8.06 13.66 16.36
N THR A 99 -8.52 14.91 16.27
CA THR A 99 -8.81 15.58 15.00
C THR A 99 -7.54 15.75 14.17
N ASP A 100 -6.45 16.17 14.78
CA ASP A 100 -5.15 16.34 14.12
C ASP A 100 -4.62 15.00 13.58
N LEU A 101 -4.73 13.92 14.36
CA LEU A 101 -4.36 12.59 13.90
C LEU A 101 -5.21 12.12 12.73
N ARG A 102 -6.52 12.36 12.77
CA ARG A 102 -7.43 12.05 11.66
C ARG A 102 -7.05 12.79 10.39
N ASN A 103 -6.80 14.09 10.51
CA ASN A 103 -6.39 14.93 9.38
C ASN A 103 -5.05 14.47 8.81
N PHE A 104 -4.10 14.08 9.68
CA PHE A 104 -2.83 13.51 9.23
C PHE A 104 -3.03 12.22 8.44
N ILE A 105 -3.86 11.28 8.93
CA ILE A 105 -4.15 10.03 8.20
C ILE A 105 -4.72 10.32 6.82
N LEU A 106 -5.72 11.20 6.72
CA LEU A 106 -6.34 11.55 5.43
C LEU A 106 -5.33 12.18 4.47
N ALA A 107 -4.59 13.19 4.93
CA ALA A 107 -3.59 13.87 4.10
C ALA A 107 -2.46 12.91 3.68
N ARG A 108 -2.02 12.01 4.58
CA ARG A 108 -0.98 11.03 4.25
C ARG A 108 -1.44 10.04 3.20
N CYS A 109 -2.67 9.53 3.28
CA CYS A 109 -3.21 8.64 2.26
C CYS A 109 -3.24 9.29 0.87
N ASP A 110 -3.68 10.55 0.79
CA ASP A 110 -3.75 11.28 -0.49
C ASP A 110 -2.35 11.48 -1.11
N SER A 111 -1.32 11.64 -0.27
CA SER A 111 0.05 11.93 -0.72
C SER A 111 0.87 10.67 -1.05
N MET A 112 0.50 9.50 -0.52
CA MET A 112 1.38 8.33 -0.59
C MET A 112 1.61 7.81 -2.01
N ASN A 113 0.54 7.56 -2.75
CA ASN A 113 0.66 7.04 -4.12
C ASN A 113 1.30 8.06 -5.06
N ALA A 114 0.92 9.33 -4.95
CA ALA A 114 1.55 10.40 -5.71
C ALA A 114 3.04 10.53 -5.38
N GLY A 115 3.41 10.41 -4.10
CA GLY A 115 4.78 10.47 -3.65
C GLY A 115 5.64 9.34 -4.26
N PHE A 116 5.12 8.12 -4.39
CA PHE A 116 5.83 7.04 -5.06
C PHE A 116 6.06 7.33 -6.55
N VAL A 117 5.05 7.83 -7.26
CA VAL A 117 5.19 8.25 -8.67
C VAL A 117 6.24 9.34 -8.83
N ASP A 118 6.35 10.26 -7.87
CA ASP A 118 7.29 11.38 -7.93
C ASP A 118 8.75 10.95 -7.63
N CYS A 119 8.95 9.97 -6.76
CA CYS A 119 10.29 9.62 -6.26
C CYS A 119 10.86 8.31 -6.78
N ASP A 120 10.04 7.40 -7.32
CA ASP A 120 10.50 6.17 -7.93
C ASP A 120 10.45 6.25 -9.46
N THR A 121 11.61 6.26 -10.09
CA THR A 121 11.73 6.43 -11.54
C THR A 121 11.30 5.20 -12.36
N ALA A 122 11.10 4.06 -11.73
CA ALA A 122 10.55 2.88 -12.38
C ALA A 122 9.03 2.99 -12.55
N ILE A 123 8.36 3.78 -11.70
CA ILE A 123 6.91 3.93 -11.73
C ILE A 123 6.49 4.91 -12.83
N THR A 124 5.67 4.45 -13.77
CA THR A 124 5.19 5.25 -14.90
C THR A 124 3.86 5.95 -14.65
N GLY A 125 3.09 5.51 -13.65
CA GLY A 125 1.79 6.08 -13.30
C GLY A 125 0.98 5.17 -12.38
N ILE A 126 -0.30 5.54 -12.20
CA ILE A 126 -1.27 4.76 -11.40
C ILE A 126 -2.40 4.34 -12.35
N PHE A 127 -2.71 3.06 -12.37
CA PHE A 127 -3.70 2.45 -13.26
C PHE A 127 -4.72 1.63 -12.46
N ASP A 128 -5.98 1.65 -12.92
CA ASP A 128 -7.01 0.78 -12.38
C ASP A 128 -6.92 -0.59 -13.06
N VAL A 129 -6.70 -1.63 -12.28
CA VAL A 129 -6.67 -3.03 -12.73
C VAL A 129 -7.93 -3.72 -12.25
N THR A 130 -8.66 -4.34 -13.18
CA THR A 130 -9.85 -5.14 -12.85
C THR A 130 -9.60 -6.59 -13.22
N VAL A 131 -9.80 -7.47 -12.26
CA VAL A 131 -9.71 -8.93 -12.43
C VAL A 131 -11.10 -9.53 -12.33
N GLU A 132 -11.50 -10.28 -13.35
CA GLU A 132 -12.77 -10.99 -13.37
C GLU A 132 -12.54 -12.50 -13.55
N ILE A 133 -13.17 -13.29 -12.69
CA ILE A 133 -13.13 -14.75 -12.76
C ILE A 133 -14.44 -15.26 -13.40
N ILE A 134 -14.33 -15.90 -14.57
CA ILE A 134 -15.46 -16.53 -15.22
C ILE A 134 -15.49 -18.02 -14.84
N GLY A 135 -16.28 -18.36 -13.84
CA GLY A 135 -16.37 -19.71 -13.30
C GLY A 135 -16.11 -19.79 -11.81
N VAL A 136 -15.50 -20.88 -11.38
CA VAL A 136 -15.18 -21.14 -9.96
C VAL A 136 -13.68 -21.40 -9.85
N GLY A 137 -13.00 -20.56 -9.06
CA GLY A 137 -11.57 -20.67 -8.85
C GLY A 137 -11.01 -19.52 -8.00
N GLU A 138 -9.71 -19.53 -7.83
CA GLU A 138 -8.98 -18.51 -7.09
C GLU A 138 -7.75 -18.09 -7.89
N VAL A 139 -7.54 -16.80 -7.97
CA VAL A 139 -6.36 -16.16 -8.57
C VAL A 139 -5.67 -15.35 -7.49
N GLU A 140 -4.38 -15.52 -7.35
CA GLU A 140 -3.52 -14.65 -6.54
C GLU A 140 -2.94 -13.56 -7.42
N MET A 141 -3.07 -12.31 -6.98
CA MET A 141 -2.48 -11.12 -7.58
C MET A 141 -1.41 -10.56 -6.64
N SER A 142 -0.24 -10.25 -7.15
CA SER A 142 0.90 -9.66 -6.41
C SER A 142 1.34 -10.45 -5.16
N ASN A 143 1.25 -11.77 -5.18
CA ASN A 143 1.65 -12.69 -4.09
C ASN A 143 0.92 -12.45 -2.75
N SER A 144 -0.25 -11.79 -2.75
CA SER A 144 -0.95 -11.54 -1.49
C SER A 144 -2.46 -11.33 -1.59
N ASN A 145 -3.00 -10.92 -2.74
CA ASN A 145 -4.42 -10.69 -2.92
C ASN A 145 -5.09 -11.89 -3.57
N ILE A 146 -5.91 -12.60 -2.82
CA ILE A 146 -6.70 -13.72 -3.34
C ILE A 146 -8.04 -13.22 -3.86
N ILE A 147 -8.25 -13.41 -5.15
CA ILE A 147 -9.48 -13.09 -5.87
C ILE A 147 -10.22 -14.41 -6.17
N ASN A 148 -11.50 -14.48 -5.88
CA ASN A 148 -12.32 -15.66 -6.06
C ASN A 148 -13.74 -15.30 -6.56
N ASP A 149 -14.58 -16.29 -6.72
CA ASP A 149 -15.96 -16.11 -7.18
C ASP A 149 -16.86 -15.28 -6.27
N LEU A 150 -16.43 -14.99 -5.04
CA LEU A 150 -17.19 -14.17 -4.08
C LEU A 150 -16.83 -12.69 -4.14
N ASN A 151 -15.61 -12.36 -4.59
CA ASN A 151 -15.12 -10.98 -4.64
C ASN A 151 -14.77 -10.50 -6.06
N THR A 152 -15.10 -11.26 -7.10
CA THR A 152 -14.98 -10.85 -8.50
C THR A 152 -16.24 -10.08 -8.96
N PRO A 153 -16.17 -9.04 -9.83
CA PRO A 153 -14.95 -8.44 -10.32
C PRO A 153 -14.21 -7.67 -9.20
N PHE A 154 -12.90 -7.84 -9.12
CA PHE A 154 -12.04 -7.16 -8.17
C PHE A 154 -11.31 -6.02 -8.89
N THR A 155 -11.42 -4.81 -8.40
CA THR A 155 -10.73 -3.64 -8.96
C THR A 155 -9.81 -3.02 -7.92
N ASP A 156 -8.58 -2.74 -8.32
CA ASP A 156 -7.55 -2.15 -7.48
C ASP A 156 -6.67 -1.20 -8.28
N GLN A 157 -6.01 -0.25 -7.60
CA GLN A 157 -5.04 0.65 -8.20
C GLN A 157 -3.64 0.06 -8.12
N ARG A 158 -2.94 0.05 -9.26
CA ARG A 158 -1.59 -0.48 -9.38
C ARG A 158 -0.66 0.50 -10.07
N PHE A 159 0.62 0.45 -9.73
CA PHE A 159 1.64 1.23 -10.41
C PHE A 159 2.03 0.58 -11.74
N GLY A 160 2.17 1.40 -12.77
CA GLY A 160 2.76 0.99 -14.04
C GLY A 160 4.29 1.06 -13.99
N GLY A 161 4.95 0.32 -14.87
CA GLY A 161 6.40 0.14 -14.88
C GLY A 161 6.88 -0.89 -13.86
N ILE A 162 5.95 -1.56 -13.17
CA ILE A 162 6.21 -2.57 -12.15
C ILE A 162 5.54 -3.87 -12.58
N ASP A 163 6.31 -4.94 -12.64
CA ASP A 163 5.80 -6.27 -12.98
C ASP A 163 4.74 -6.72 -11.95
N LEU A 164 3.51 -6.91 -12.42
CA LEU A 164 2.38 -7.36 -11.61
C LEU A 164 2.09 -8.83 -11.90
N PRO A 165 2.44 -9.76 -11.00
CA PRO A 165 2.21 -11.19 -11.19
C PRO A 165 0.79 -11.61 -10.81
N PHE A 166 0.28 -12.59 -11.57
CA PHE A 166 -0.95 -13.32 -11.30
C PHE A 166 -0.67 -14.83 -11.36
N GLU A 167 -1.28 -15.58 -10.47
CA GLU A 167 -1.19 -17.04 -10.42
C GLU A 167 -2.55 -17.67 -10.12
N VAL A 168 -2.90 -18.73 -10.84
CA VAL A 168 -4.10 -19.53 -10.54
C VAL A 168 -3.81 -20.44 -9.36
N VAL A 169 -4.42 -20.17 -8.22
CA VAL A 169 -4.20 -20.92 -6.96
C VAL A 169 -5.07 -22.16 -6.89
N SER A 170 -6.31 -22.05 -7.37
CA SER A 170 -7.25 -23.18 -7.39
C SER A 170 -8.30 -23.04 -8.50
N GLY A 171 -8.89 -24.17 -8.88
CA GLY A 171 -9.91 -24.24 -9.91
C GLY A 171 -9.40 -24.92 -11.20
N ALA A 172 -10.30 -25.06 -12.17
CA ALA A 172 -9.97 -25.56 -13.49
C ALA A 172 -9.64 -24.36 -14.39
N PHE A 173 -8.36 -24.11 -14.58
CA PHE A 173 -7.90 -23.03 -15.44
C PHE A 173 -8.10 -23.39 -16.92
N ASP A 174 -8.59 -22.43 -17.70
CA ASP A 174 -8.74 -22.54 -19.14
C ASP A 174 -7.74 -21.60 -19.85
N HIS A 175 -7.91 -20.29 -19.69
CA HIS A 175 -7.00 -19.30 -20.29
C HIS A 175 -7.15 -17.93 -19.64
N TRP A 176 -6.18 -17.04 -19.91
CA TRP A 176 -6.26 -15.61 -19.60
C TRP A 176 -6.80 -14.83 -20.79
N GLU A 177 -7.62 -13.83 -20.50
CA GLU A 177 -7.95 -12.74 -21.43
C GLU A 177 -7.49 -11.42 -20.82
N VAL A 178 -6.70 -10.65 -21.55
CA VAL A 178 -6.22 -9.33 -21.11
C VAL A 178 -6.74 -8.25 -22.04
N GLU A 179 -7.38 -7.26 -21.48
CA GLU A 179 -7.88 -6.11 -22.22
C GLU A 179 -7.13 -4.82 -21.78
N PRO A 180 -6.82 -3.90 -22.70
CA PRO A 180 -7.10 -3.95 -24.14
C PRO A 180 -6.26 -4.99 -24.88
N ILE A 181 -6.91 -5.69 -25.82
CA ILE A 181 -6.28 -6.76 -26.63
C ILE A 181 -5.08 -6.20 -27.40
N ASN A 182 -3.97 -6.96 -27.39
CA ASN A 182 -2.68 -6.68 -28.03
C ASN A 182 -1.76 -5.65 -27.33
N THR A 183 -2.09 -5.23 -26.13
CA THR A 183 -1.20 -4.37 -25.36
C THR A 183 -0.10 -5.18 -24.67
N TYR A 184 -0.38 -6.44 -24.31
CA TYR A 184 0.52 -7.32 -23.58
C TYR A 184 0.92 -8.55 -24.38
N VAL A 185 2.17 -9.01 -24.18
CA VAL A 185 2.67 -10.27 -24.75
C VAL A 185 2.69 -11.32 -23.64
N TYR A 186 1.79 -12.29 -23.69
CA TYR A 186 1.69 -13.35 -22.69
C TYR A 186 1.24 -14.66 -23.34
N ASP A 187 1.47 -15.80 -22.69
CA ASP A 187 0.90 -17.08 -23.08
C ASP A 187 -0.43 -17.28 -22.33
N PRO A 188 -1.56 -17.24 -23.03
CA PRO A 188 -2.87 -17.33 -22.37
C PRO A 188 -3.16 -18.70 -21.74
N ASN A 189 -2.33 -19.72 -22.00
CA ASN A 189 -2.57 -21.08 -21.51
C ASN A 189 -1.70 -21.44 -20.29
N LEU A 190 -0.80 -20.55 -19.87
CA LEU A 190 -0.06 -20.72 -18.61
C LEU A 190 -0.94 -20.29 -17.43
N ASP A 191 -0.86 -21.00 -16.33
CA ASP A 191 -1.56 -20.67 -15.07
C ASP A 191 -0.96 -19.46 -14.34
N THR A 192 0.12 -18.91 -14.86
CA THR A 192 0.78 -17.70 -14.40
C THR A 192 0.77 -16.62 -15.48
N LEU A 193 0.61 -15.37 -15.06
CA LEU A 193 0.62 -14.20 -15.93
C LEU A 193 1.39 -13.08 -15.23
N VAL A 194 2.25 -12.37 -15.95
CA VAL A 194 2.89 -11.13 -15.49
C VAL A 194 2.54 -10.01 -16.45
N ILE A 195 2.08 -8.89 -15.92
CA ILE A 195 1.70 -7.71 -16.70
C ILE A 195 2.49 -6.51 -16.17
N ASP A 196 3.16 -5.80 -17.08
CA ASP A 196 3.62 -4.44 -16.85
C ASP A 196 2.56 -3.46 -17.38
N LEU A 197 2.03 -2.61 -16.51
CA LEU A 197 1.02 -1.62 -16.87
C LEU A 197 1.70 -0.43 -17.52
N GLU A 198 1.59 -0.32 -18.83
CA GLU A 198 2.05 0.84 -19.59
C GLU A 198 0.88 1.75 -19.89
N GLY A 199 1.09 3.06 -19.70
CA GLY A 199 0.12 4.07 -20.14
C GLY A 199 0.04 4.15 -21.65
N ASP A 200 -1.12 4.53 -22.19
CA ASP A 200 -1.37 4.84 -23.60
C ASP A 200 -0.48 5.98 -24.13
#